data_3f358817f10979d484aaaf6b6e33e221
#
_entry.id   3f358817f10979d484aaaf6b6e33e221
#
_cell.length_a   1.000
_cell.length_b   1.000
_cell.length_c   1.000
_cell.angle_alpha   90.00
_cell.angle_beta   90.00
_cell.angle_gamma   90.00
#
_symmetry.space_group_name_H-M   'P 1'
#
loop_
_entity.id
_entity.type
_entity.pdbx_description
1 polymer ?
#
loop_
_entity_poly.entity_id
_entity_poly.type
_entity_poly.pdbx_seq_one_letter_code
_entity_poly.pdbx_strand_id
1 'polypeptide(L)'
;MRVLTDRFHIGQGTQIGPITAFPVWTEAKLSISYDTTPVATLQVSELDSPTIENLNIASTHPLPVLLPEGTVLDGGMQTRVLSRDVLIPTNRAVQVSTLCVESGRWSGGKRHEVNGRAPLSVISALRGLRQDARGVRRVFVTSS
;
A
#
# COMPACT_ATOMS: atom_id res chain seq x y z
N MET A 1 -3.60 -24.43 -6.31
CA MET A 1 -2.69 -23.41 -5.72
C MET A 1 -1.28 -23.99 -5.73
N ARG A 2 -0.43 -23.52 -6.63
CA ARG A 2 0.97 -23.97 -6.70
C ARG A 2 1.74 -23.19 -5.64
N VAL A 3 2.15 -23.85 -4.57
CA VAL A 3 3.08 -23.27 -3.60
C VAL A 3 4.44 -23.25 -4.30
N LEU A 4 4.89 -22.05 -4.67
CA LEU A 4 6.24 -21.83 -5.18
C LEU A 4 7.19 -21.99 -3.98
N THR A 5 7.81 -23.15 -3.86
CA THR A 5 8.96 -23.36 -2.98
C THR A 5 10.21 -22.79 -3.67
N ASP A 6 10.23 -21.48 -3.88
CA ASP A 6 11.40 -20.81 -4.42
C ASP A 6 12.51 -20.85 -3.36
N ARG A 7 13.67 -21.34 -3.75
CA ARG A 7 14.86 -21.23 -2.93
C ARG A 7 15.31 -19.78 -2.91
N PHE A 8 15.40 -19.21 -1.73
CA PHE A 8 16.00 -17.91 -1.54
C PHE A 8 17.51 -18.06 -1.34
N HIS A 9 18.26 -17.21 -2.02
CA HIS A 9 19.70 -17.06 -1.83
C HIS A 9 19.94 -15.82 -0.99
N ILE A 10 20.89 -15.91 -0.06
CA ILE A 10 21.33 -14.78 0.76
C ILE A 10 22.79 -14.54 0.43
N GLY A 11 23.12 -13.36 -0.06
CA GLY A 11 24.49 -12.98 -0.38
C GLY A 11 25.26 -12.47 0.84
N GLN A 12 26.51 -12.13 0.60
CA GLN A 12 27.38 -11.59 1.63
C GLN A 12 26.87 -10.23 2.10
N GLY A 13 26.83 -10.02 3.42
CA GLY A 13 26.42 -8.77 4.03
C GLY A 13 27.40 -7.64 3.75
N THR A 14 26.89 -6.45 3.48
CA THR A 14 27.65 -5.20 3.36
C THR A 14 27.31 -4.30 4.52
N GLN A 15 28.32 -3.88 5.28
CA GLN A 15 28.13 -2.97 6.41
C GLN A 15 28.15 -1.49 5.94
N ILE A 16 27.12 -0.75 6.34
CA ILE A 16 26.96 0.69 6.06
C ILE A 16 26.66 1.36 7.40
N GLY A 17 27.67 1.91 8.05
CA GLY A 17 27.53 2.46 9.40
C GLY A 17 27.08 1.38 10.40
N PRO A 18 26.04 1.62 11.20
CA PRO A 18 25.51 0.63 12.17
C PRO A 18 24.63 -0.45 11.55
N ILE A 19 24.39 -0.44 10.24
CA ILE A 19 23.50 -1.34 9.54
C ILE A 19 24.31 -2.31 8.68
N THR A 20 23.93 -3.61 8.70
CA THR A 20 24.42 -4.60 7.74
C THR A 20 23.26 -4.99 6.82
N ALA A 21 23.45 -4.79 5.52
CA ALA A 21 22.49 -5.17 4.49
C ALA A 21 22.91 -6.47 3.82
N PHE A 22 21.97 -7.43 3.73
CA PHE A 22 22.18 -8.71 3.03
C PHE A 22 21.30 -8.72 1.79
N PRO A 23 21.85 -8.89 0.57
CA PRO A 23 21.03 -9.09 -0.63
C PRO A 23 20.34 -10.46 -0.53
N VAL A 24 19.05 -10.47 -0.83
CA VAL A 24 18.25 -11.70 -0.90
C VAL A 24 17.63 -11.77 -2.29
N TRP A 25 17.78 -12.89 -2.96
CA TRP A 25 17.22 -13.08 -4.29
C TRP A 25 16.71 -14.50 -4.50
N THR A 26 15.96 -14.69 -5.56
CA THR A 26 15.50 -15.99 -6.06
C THR A 26 15.77 -16.10 -7.55
N GLU A 27 15.92 -17.30 -8.05
CA GLU A 27 16.06 -17.59 -9.48
C GLU A 27 14.70 -17.69 -10.20
N ALA A 28 13.61 -17.49 -9.46
CA ALA A 28 12.27 -17.47 -10.04
C ALA A 28 12.16 -16.38 -11.12
N LYS A 29 11.73 -16.78 -12.30
CA LYS A 29 11.42 -15.82 -13.36
C LYS A 29 10.05 -15.22 -13.09
N LEU A 30 10.00 -13.89 -12.97
CA LEU A 30 8.72 -13.19 -12.95
C LEU A 30 8.03 -13.38 -14.31
N SER A 31 6.80 -13.88 -14.27
CA SER A 31 5.96 -14.02 -15.45
C SER A 31 5.21 -12.74 -15.84
N ILE A 32 5.25 -11.72 -14.97
CA ILE A 32 4.53 -10.46 -15.13
C ILE A 32 5.50 -9.31 -14.88
N SER A 33 5.58 -8.40 -15.86
CA SER A 33 6.23 -7.10 -15.65
C SER A 33 5.26 -6.15 -14.97
N TYR A 34 5.74 -5.34 -14.05
CA TYR A 34 4.97 -4.30 -13.35
C TYR A 34 5.84 -3.06 -13.13
N ASP A 35 5.19 -1.93 -12.87
CA ASP A 35 5.86 -0.68 -12.51
C ASP A 35 5.57 -0.33 -11.05
N THR A 36 6.44 0.46 -10.43
CA THR A 36 6.34 0.91 -9.05
C THR A 36 6.22 2.44 -8.91
N THR A 37 6.35 3.21 -9.98
CA THR A 37 6.49 4.67 -9.92
C THR A 37 5.41 5.52 -10.59
N PRO A 38 4.44 5.02 -11.34
CA PRO A 38 3.59 5.88 -12.18
C PRO A 38 2.40 6.46 -11.42
N VAL A 39 2.64 7.30 -10.44
CA VAL A 39 1.60 7.97 -9.61
C VAL A 39 0.63 8.78 -10.48
N ALA A 40 1.14 9.46 -11.52
CA ALA A 40 0.32 10.31 -12.39
C ALA A 40 -0.73 9.56 -13.24
N THR A 41 -0.59 8.24 -13.37
CA THR A 41 -1.55 7.41 -14.15
C THR A 41 -2.61 6.75 -13.26
N LEU A 42 -2.55 6.96 -11.95
CA LEU A 42 -3.48 6.38 -11.00
C LEU A 42 -4.63 7.35 -10.73
N GLN A 43 -5.82 6.80 -10.71
CA GLN A 43 -7.03 7.49 -10.29
C GLN A 43 -7.58 6.77 -9.05
N VAL A 44 -7.57 7.48 -7.92
CA VAL A 44 -8.05 6.96 -6.65
C VAL A 44 -9.34 7.69 -6.27
N SER A 45 -10.38 6.96 -5.95
CA SER A 45 -11.68 7.52 -5.63
C SER A 45 -12.41 6.77 -4.52
N GLU A 46 -13.30 7.47 -3.85
CA GLU A 46 -14.31 6.86 -2.98
C GLU A 46 -15.20 5.92 -3.80
N LEU A 47 -15.77 4.93 -3.11
CA LEU A 47 -16.88 4.14 -3.63
C LEU A 47 -18.14 5.01 -3.80
N ASP A 48 -19.14 4.53 -4.53
CA ASP A 48 -20.45 5.22 -4.65
C ASP A 48 -21.11 5.39 -3.28
N SER A 49 -20.97 4.40 -2.42
CA SER A 49 -21.24 4.49 -0.99
C SER A 49 -19.90 4.47 -0.23
N PRO A 50 -19.38 5.64 0.18
CA PRO A 50 -18.05 5.73 0.80
C PRO A 50 -17.96 4.93 2.09
N THR A 51 -16.86 4.19 2.24
CA THR A 51 -16.51 3.46 3.47
C THR A 51 -15.08 3.75 3.86
N ILE A 52 -14.76 3.63 5.13
CA ILE A 52 -13.39 3.84 5.64
C ILE A 52 -12.46 2.76 5.13
N GLU A 53 -12.97 1.55 4.96
CA GLU A 53 -12.19 0.34 4.72
C GLU A 53 -11.79 0.16 3.26
N ASN A 54 -12.43 0.88 2.33
CA ASN A 54 -12.24 0.61 0.91
C ASN A 54 -12.21 1.88 0.05
N LEU A 55 -11.36 1.83 -0.98
CA LEU A 55 -11.32 2.79 -2.08
C LEU A 55 -11.26 2.06 -3.42
N ASN A 56 -11.59 2.74 -4.50
CA ASN A 56 -11.35 2.28 -5.85
C ASN A 56 -10.05 2.89 -6.39
N ILE A 57 -9.22 2.07 -7.03
CA ILE A 57 -8.04 2.52 -7.76
C ILE A 57 -8.12 1.99 -9.20
N ALA A 58 -7.95 2.89 -10.17
CA ALA A 58 -7.80 2.57 -11.58
C ALA A 58 -6.45 3.07 -12.09
N SER A 59 -5.89 2.40 -13.08
CA SER A 59 -4.64 2.78 -13.74
C SER A 59 -4.82 2.85 -15.24
N THR A 60 -4.28 3.89 -15.85
CA THR A 60 -4.13 4.00 -17.31
C THR A 60 -2.71 3.64 -17.76
N HIS A 61 -1.86 3.20 -16.85
CA HIS A 61 -0.50 2.77 -17.16
C HIS A 61 -0.50 1.50 -18.02
N PRO A 62 0.43 1.36 -18.99
CA PRO A 62 0.49 0.18 -19.88
C PRO A 62 0.88 -1.11 -19.16
N LEU A 63 1.54 -1.03 -17.99
CA LEU A 63 1.87 -2.15 -17.13
C LEU A 63 1.05 -2.09 -15.84
N PRO A 64 0.78 -3.23 -15.19
CA PRO A 64 0.27 -3.22 -13.83
C PRO A 64 1.16 -2.40 -12.90
N VAL A 65 0.56 -1.71 -11.94
CA VAL A 65 1.27 -0.86 -10.97
C VAL A 65 1.25 -1.52 -9.60
N LEU A 66 2.41 -1.75 -9.01
CA LEU A 66 2.53 -2.23 -7.64
C LEU A 66 2.54 -1.05 -6.67
N LEU A 67 1.55 -1.02 -5.78
CA LEU A 67 1.50 -0.08 -4.65
C LEU A 67 1.77 -0.85 -3.36
N PRO A 68 2.82 -0.50 -2.61
CA PRO A 68 3.14 -1.18 -1.36
C PRO A 68 2.18 -0.78 -0.22
N GLU A 69 2.07 -1.67 0.77
CA GLU A 69 1.43 -1.40 2.06
C GLU A 69 1.92 -0.07 2.64
N GLY A 70 1.02 0.71 3.22
CA GLY A 70 1.33 2.02 3.79
C GLY A 70 1.42 3.15 2.76
N THR A 71 1.15 2.90 1.47
CA THR A 71 0.98 3.99 0.49
C THR A 71 -0.11 4.93 0.96
N VAL A 72 0.22 6.23 1.06
CA VAL A 72 -0.71 7.27 1.52
C VAL A 72 -1.62 7.68 0.36
N LEU A 73 -2.92 7.68 0.62
CA LEU A 73 -3.99 8.12 -0.26
C LEU A 73 -4.62 9.35 0.38
N ASP A 74 -4.12 10.52 0.00
CA ASP A 74 -4.47 11.80 0.61
C ASP A 74 -5.68 12.44 -0.06
N GLY A 75 -6.51 13.12 0.71
CA GLY A 75 -7.71 13.79 0.21
C GLY A 75 -9.01 13.03 0.49
N GLY A 76 -9.94 13.06 -0.46
CA GLY A 76 -11.23 12.39 -0.33
C GLY A 76 -11.99 12.75 0.95
N MET A 77 -12.77 11.82 1.44
CA MET A 77 -13.49 11.97 2.72
C MET A 77 -12.55 11.97 3.93
N GLN A 78 -11.43 11.25 3.84
CA GLN A 78 -10.36 11.18 4.83
C GLN A 78 -9.07 10.69 4.18
N THR A 79 -7.91 11.11 4.70
CA THR A 79 -6.61 10.53 4.34
C THR A 79 -6.54 9.09 4.84
N ARG A 80 -6.12 8.20 3.96
CA ARG A 80 -6.02 6.76 4.22
C ARG A 80 -4.66 6.21 3.79
N VAL A 81 -4.37 5.01 4.22
CA VAL A 81 -3.22 4.25 3.74
C VAL A 81 -3.66 2.87 3.28
N LEU A 82 -2.95 2.32 2.30
CA LEU A 82 -3.17 0.93 1.89
C LEU A 82 -2.81 -0.02 3.03
N SER A 83 -3.72 -0.95 3.31
CA SER A 83 -3.55 -1.94 4.38
C SER A 83 -2.68 -3.14 3.99
N ARG A 84 -2.36 -3.28 2.71
CA ARG A 84 -1.52 -4.35 2.13
C ARG A 84 -0.93 -3.92 0.80
N ASP A 85 0.06 -4.66 0.31
CA ASP A 85 0.53 -4.52 -1.06
C ASP A 85 -0.59 -4.86 -2.04
N VAL A 86 -0.73 -4.07 -3.11
CA VAL A 86 -1.73 -4.30 -4.17
C VAL A 86 -1.10 -4.12 -5.54
N LEU A 87 -1.48 -4.97 -6.46
CA LEU A 87 -1.14 -4.85 -7.86
C LEU A 87 -2.36 -4.32 -8.62
N ILE A 88 -2.27 -3.09 -9.09
CA ILE A 88 -3.34 -2.42 -9.83
C ILE A 88 -3.23 -2.83 -11.31
N PRO A 89 -4.23 -3.52 -11.87
CA PRO A 89 -4.19 -3.94 -13.26
C PRO A 89 -4.37 -2.74 -14.21
N THR A 90 -3.89 -2.92 -15.44
CA THR A 90 -4.05 -1.95 -16.51
C THR A 90 -5.52 -1.81 -16.94
N ASN A 91 -5.98 -0.58 -17.14
CA ASN A 91 -7.32 -0.25 -17.67
C ASN A 91 -8.50 -0.91 -16.94
N ARG A 92 -8.33 -1.20 -15.66
CA ARG A 92 -9.36 -1.79 -14.82
C ARG A 92 -9.31 -1.20 -13.42
N ALA A 93 -10.46 -0.79 -12.91
CA ALA A 93 -10.59 -0.38 -11.50
C ALA A 93 -10.64 -1.60 -10.60
N VAL A 94 -9.99 -1.50 -9.44
CA VAL A 94 -10.04 -2.50 -8.37
C VAL A 94 -10.34 -1.85 -7.05
N GLN A 95 -11.13 -2.51 -6.24
CA GLN A 95 -11.37 -2.11 -4.87
C GLN A 95 -10.19 -2.56 -4.00
N VAL A 96 -9.65 -1.63 -3.22
CA VAL A 96 -8.50 -1.86 -2.34
C VAL A 96 -8.88 -1.63 -0.88
N SER A 97 -8.28 -2.39 0.01
CA SER A 97 -8.50 -2.23 1.44
C SER A 97 -7.59 -1.14 2.00
N THR A 98 -8.18 -0.27 2.80
CA THR A 98 -7.52 0.89 3.40
C THR A 98 -7.72 0.96 4.90
N LEU A 99 -6.91 1.80 5.54
CA LEU A 99 -7.02 2.15 6.95
C LEU A 99 -6.96 3.67 7.08
N CYS A 100 -7.81 4.22 7.96
CA CYS A 100 -7.84 5.64 8.23
C CYS A 100 -6.63 6.05 9.07
N VAL A 101 -5.95 7.13 8.67
CA VAL A 101 -4.83 7.73 9.41
C VAL A 101 -5.13 9.19 9.83
N GLU A 102 -6.32 9.66 9.55
CA GLU A 102 -6.80 10.98 9.91
C GLU A 102 -7.96 10.89 10.89
N SER A 103 -7.96 11.74 11.93
CA SER A 103 -9.03 11.76 12.94
C SER A 103 -10.09 12.79 12.64
N GLY A 104 -11.36 12.41 12.77
CA GLY A 104 -12.49 13.33 12.91
C GLY A 104 -13.04 13.93 11.61
N ARG A 105 -12.31 13.91 10.50
CA ARG A 105 -12.83 14.38 9.22
C ARG A 105 -13.58 13.25 8.50
N TRP A 106 -14.81 13.51 8.11
CA TRP A 106 -15.60 12.70 7.19
C TRP A 106 -16.31 13.64 6.22
N SER A 107 -15.50 14.45 5.50
CA SER A 107 -15.96 15.44 4.56
C SER A 107 -14.88 15.74 3.54
N GLY A 108 -15.26 16.03 2.31
CA GLY A 108 -14.31 16.35 1.24
C GLY A 108 -14.81 15.85 -0.11
N GLY A 109 -13.92 15.86 -1.08
CA GLY A 109 -14.18 15.38 -2.43
C GLY A 109 -14.19 13.84 -2.51
N LYS A 110 -14.46 13.34 -3.72
CA LYS A 110 -14.40 11.89 -3.98
C LYS A 110 -13.01 11.40 -4.42
N ARG A 111 -12.05 12.28 -4.69
CA ARG A 111 -10.74 11.93 -5.23
C ARG A 111 -9.67 11.97 -4.15
N HIS A 112 -8.74 11.03 -4.28
CA HIS A 112 -7.52 10.99 -3.49
C HIS A 112 -6.30 11.10 -4.41
N GLU A 113 -5.20 11.57 -3.85
CA GLU A 113 -3.90 11.61 -4.48
C GLU A 113 -2.97 10.60 -3.80
N VAL A 114 -2.12 9.94 -4.58
CA VAL A 114 -1.08 9.07 -4.03
C VAL A 114 0.07 9.94 -3.56
N ASN A 115 0.33 9.96 -2.26
CA ASN A 115 1.30 10.85 -1.62
C ASN A 115 2.37 10.08 -0.81
N GLY A 116 3.22 9.35 -1.54
CA GLY A 116 4.33 8.64 -0.92
C GLY A 116 3.90 7.48 -0.02
N ARG A 117 4.69 7.21 1.01
CA ARG A 117 4.50 6.08 1.93
C ARG A 117 4.55 6.55 3.38
N ALA A 118 3.68 6.00 4.20
CA ALA A 118 3.65 6.27 5.63
C ALA A 118 4.95 5.83 6.33
N PRO A 119 5.36 6.49 7.43
CA PRO A 119 6.51 6.08 8.24
C PRO A 119 6.40 4.62 8.72
N LEU A 120 7.53 3.95 8.92
CA LEU A 120 7.57 2.56 9.38
C LEU A 120 6.84 2.33 10.71
N SER A 121 6.87 3.32 11.61
CA SER A 121 6.12 3.26 12.87
C SER A 121 4.61 3.14 12.65
N VAL A 122 4.08 3.88 11.69
CA VAL A 122 2.66 3.80 11.29
C VAL A 122 2.36 2.44 10.66
N ILE A 123 3.19 1.99 9.71
CA ILE A 123 3.00 0.69 9.05
C ILE A 123 3.06 -0.45 10.07
N SER A 124 3.98 -0.40 11.03
CA SER A 124 4.08 -1.41 12.10
C SER A 124 2.85 -1.42 13.00
N ALA A 125 2.34 -0.25 13.38
CA ALA A 125 1.11 -0.13 14.14
C ALA A 125 -0.11 -0.69 13.38
N LEU A 126 -0.19 -0.43 12.07
CA LEU A 126 -1.24 -0.97 11.19
C LEU A 126 -1.20 -2.50 11.08
N ARG A 127 -0.01 -3.08 11.05
CA ARG A 127 0.16 -4.55 11.06
C ARG A 127 -0.33 -5.18 12.35
N GLY A 128 -0.09 -4.54 13.50
CA GLY A 128 -0.63 -4.95 14.80
C GLY A 128 -2.16 -4.99 14.81
N LEU A 129 -2.80 -3.98 14.22
CA LEU A 129 -4.26 -3.90 14.12
C LEU A 129 -4.90 -5.01 13.28
N ARG A 130 -4.18 -5.53 12.26
CA ARG A 130 -4.66 -6.62 11.41
C ARG A 130 -4.65 -7.98 12.10
N GLN A 131 -3.84 -8.15 13.15
CA GLN A 131 -3.81 -9.38 13.94
C GLN A 131 -4.99 -9.47 14.92
N ASP A 132 -5.53 -8.32 15.34
CA ASP A 132 -6.74 -8.25 16.16
C ASP A 132 -7.99 -8.25 15.25
N ALA A 133 -8.44 -9.42 14.82
CA ALA A 133 -9.62 -9.60 13.96
C ALA A 133 -10.96 -9.15 14.57
N ARG A 134 -10.95 -8.38 15.64
CA ARG A 134 -12.10 -7.86 16.35
C ARG A 134 -11.97 -6.38 16.67
N GLY A 135 -12.07 -5.52 15.69
CA GLY A 135 -12.27 -4.11 15.95
C GLY A 135 -11.48 -3.17 15.06
N VAL A 136 -12.17 -2.25 14.43
CA VAL A 136 -11.59 -1.10 13.76
C VAL A 136 -10.91 -0.24 14.81
N ARG A 137 -9.61 -0.45 15.06
CA ARG A 137 -8.80 0.47 15.84
C ARG A 137 -8.22 1.54 14.90
N ARG A 138 -8.51 2.78 15.22
CA ARG A 138 -7.97 3.95 14.54
C ARG A 138 -6.58 4.24 15.07
N VAL A 139 -5.58 4.30 14.21
CA VAL A 139 -4.25 4.80 14.57
C VAL A 139 -4.23 6.30 14.28
N PHE A 140 -4.12 7.10 15.33
CA PHE A 140 -3.93 8.53 15.20
C PHE A 140 -2.44 8.85 15.25
N VAL A 141 -1.92 9.46 14.19
CA VAL A 141 -0.58 10.05 14.20
C VAL A 141 -0.76 11.49 14.63
N THR A 142 -0.43 11.80 15.86
CA THR A 142 -0.29 13.19 16.31
C THR A 142 1.04 13.70 15.78
N SER A 143 1.01 14.66 14.87
CA SER A 143 2.18 15.45 14.51
C SER A 143 2.55 16.33 15.71
N SER A 144 3.74 16.12 16.26
CA SER A 144 4.38 17.04 17.21
C SER A 144 5.01 18.18 16.44
#